data_2a3dfd57d6f8971cc9bc33091bf3cd34
#
_entry.id   2a3dfd57d6f8971cc9bc33091bf3cd34
#
_cell.length_a   1.000
_cell.length_b   1.000
_cell.length_c   1.000
_cell.angle_alpha   90.00
_cell.angle_beta   90.00
_cell.angle_gamma   90.00
#
_symmetry.space_group_name_H-M   'P 1'
#
loop_
_entity.id
_entity.type
_entity.pdbx_description
1 polymer ?
#
loop_
_entity_poly.entity_id
_entity_poly.type
_entity_poly.pdbx_seq_one_letter_code
_entity_poly.pdbx_strand_id
1 'polypeptide(L)'
;SDYRQAKDSITYCNQKAAELGIDILKWQTSGVKEFSPVVANSISFTKKCESSPDHVYVNPLIAAPIKENPFSYVERNLPVEFPYPQMFNETVSLSIPEGYVVESINNGVKINTPDNSIMFKYVIAVEKNAISLQCRFIVNDVFYSADRYSMIKDEYAKICEKCKDMVVLKKI
;
A
#
# COMPACT_ATOMS: atom_id res chain seq x y z
N SER A 1 10.76 8.07 11.54
CA SER A 1 9.66 8.21 10.55
C SER A 1 9.62 9.65 10.08
N ASP A 2 9.20 9.89 8.85
CA ASP A 2 9.09 11.21 8.22
C ASP A 2 8.29 12.20 9.07
N TYR A 3 7.29 11.72 9.82
CA TYR A 3 6.48 12.55 10.72
C TYR A 3 7.33 13.23 11.81
N ARG A 4 8.35 12.54 12.34
CA ARG A 4 9.23 13.10 13.39
C ARG A 4 10.19 14.15 12.84
N GLN A 5 10.42 14.17 11.52
CA GLN A 5 11.29 15.14 10.83
C GLN A 5 10.52 16.33 10.27
N ALA A 6 9.18 16.26 10.22
CA ALA A 6 8.35 17.34 9.73
C ALA A 6 8.41 18.56 10.66
N LYS A 7 8.46 19.77 10.10
CA LYS A 7 8.49 21.04 10.86
C LYS A 7 7.23 21.22 11.73
N ASP A 8 6.09 20.76 11.22
CA ASP A 8 4.81 20.73 11.91
C ASP A 8 3.91 19.64 11.35
N SER A 9 2.89 19.25 12.12
CA SER A 9 1.95 18.19 11.76
C SER A 9 1.04 18.56 10.57
N ILE A 10 0.74 19.83 10.40
CA ILE A 10 -0.15 20.30 9.32
C ILE A 10 0.57 20.19 7.98
N THR A 11 1.80 20.68 7.90
CA THR A 11 2.64 20.55 6.70
C THR A 11 2.83 19.09 6.31
N TYR A 12 3.09 18.21 7.27
CA TYR A 12 3.20 16.78 7.03
C TYR A 12 1.91 16.19 6.45
N CYS A 13 0.76 16.47 7.06
CA CYS A 13 -0.54 16.00 6.59
C CYS A 13 -0.84 16.47 5.17
N ASN A 14 -0.59 17.75 4.87
CA ASN A 14 -0.81 18.31 3.53
C ASN A 14 0.09 17.66 2.46
N GLN A 15 1.36 17.45 2.78
CA GLN A 15 2.29 16.76 1.88
C GLN A 15 1.84 15.31 1.62
N LYS A 16 1.44 14.59 2.67
CA LYS A 16 0.93 13.22 2.54
C LYS A 16 -0.40 13.15 1.78
N ALA A 17 -1.31 14.11 1.99
CA ALA A 17 -2.54 14.21 1.23
C ALA A 17 -2.28 14.33 -0.28
N ALA A 18 -1.37 15.22 -0.66
CA ALA A 18 -0.98 15.41 -2.05
C ALA A 18 -0.29 14.16 -2.63
N GLU A 19 0.60 13.52 -1.86
CA GLU A 19 1.29 12.29 -2.28
C GLU A 19 0.34 11.11 -2.50
N LEU A 20 -0.70 10.99 -1.67
CA LEU A 20 -1.70 9.92 -1.70
C LEU A 20 -2.88 10.23 -2.65
N GLY A 21 -3.00 11.47 -3.12
CA GLY A 21 -4.10 11.93 -3.96
C GLY A 21 -5.45 11.87 -3.26
N ILE A 22 -5.50 12.28 -1.99
CA ILE A 22 -6.70 12.28 -1.14
C ILE A 22 -6.94 13.64 -0.52
N ASP A 23 -8.20 13.93 -0.20
CA ASP A 23 -8.58 15.07 0.62
C ASP A 23 -8.83 14.58 2.05
N ILE A 24 -8.01 15.02 3.01
CA ILE A 24 -8.06 14.56 4.41
C ILE A 24 -9.16 15.28 5.16
N LEU A 25 -10.08 14.51 5.75
CA LEU A 25 -11.13 15.01 6.62
C LEU A 25 -10.67 14.98 8.10
N LYS A 26 -9.96 13.94 8.49
CA LYS A 26 -9.43 13.76 9.84
C LYS A 26 -8.14 12.96 9.81
N TRP A 27 -7.16 13.36 10.61
CA TRP A 27 -5.89 12.65 10.77
C TRP A 27 -5.55 12.53 12.26
N GLN A 28 -5.20 11.33 12.68
CA GLN A 28 -4.74 11.03 14.03
C GLN A 28 -3.48 10.17 13.94
N THR A 29 -2.45 10.52 14.69
CA THR A 29 -1.19 9.76 14.78
C THR A 29 -0.97 9.30 16.21
N SER A 30 -0.53 8.05 16.39
CA SER A 30 -0.15 7.47 17.68
C SER A 30 1.25 6.85 17.59
N GLY A 31 1.87 6.62 18.75
CA GLY A 31 3.21 6.02 18.86
C GLY A 31 4.38 6.99 18.65
N VAL A 32 4.14 8.28 18.43
CA VAL A 32 5.22 9.26 18.15
C VAL A 32 5.92 9.70 19.45
N LYS A 33 5.14 10.04 20.49
CA LYS A 33 5.67 10.57 21.78
C LYS A 33 6.31 9.49 22.64
N GLU A 34 5.85 8.27 22.52
CA GLU A 34 6.27 7.13 23.32
C GLU A 34 7.51 6.43 22.74
N PHE A 35 8.12 6.99 21.68
CA PHE A 35 9.21 6.33 20.94
C PHE A 35 8.89 4.87 20.56
N SER A 36 7.61 4.59 20.35
CA SER A 36 7.15 3.28 19.88
C SER A 36 7.89 2.88 18.59
N PRO A 37 8.26 1.62 18.42
CA PRO A 37 8.78 1.13 17.15
C PRO A 37 7.77 1.25 16.00
N VAL A 38 6.48 1.37 16.33
CA VAL A 38 5.38 1.49 15.37
C VAL A 38 4.72 2.85 15.52
N VAL A 39 4.63 3.60 14.43
CA VAL A 39 3.81 4.81 14.31
C VAL A 39 2.58 4.45 13.49
N ALA A 40 1.39 4.62 14.07
CA ALA A 40 0.13 4.36 13.41
C ALA A 40 -0.59 5.66 13.06
N ASN A 41 -1.15 5.73 11.85
CA ASN A 41 -1.99 6.82 11.39
C ASN A 41 -3.41 6.30 11.15
N SER A 42 -4.40 7.04 11.65
CA SER A 42 -5.81 6.85 11.32
C SER A 42 -6.28 8.05 10.53
N ILE A 43 -6.79 7.82 9.32
CA ILE A 43 -7.12 8.86 8.36
C ILE A 43 -8.54 8.66 7.87
N SER A 44 -9.38 9.69 8.02
CA SER A 44 -10.65 9.79 7.29
C SER A 44 -10.44 10.72 6.09
N PHE A 45 -10.87 10.30 4.91
CA PHE A 45 -10.55 11.01 3.68
C PHE A 45 -11.65 10.85 2.62
N THR A 46 -11.60 11.71 1.61
CA THR A 46 -12.27 11.52 0.34
C THR A 46 -11.23 11.39 -0.78
N LYS A 47 -11.57 10.65 -1.83
CA LYS A 47 -10.68 10.43 -2.97
C LYS A 47 -11.46 10.66 -4.26
N LYS A 48 -10.92 11.51 -5.13
CA LYS A 48 -11.41 11.64 -6.50
C LYS A 48 -10.95 10.40 -7.28
N CYS A 49 -11.90 9.72 -7.92
CA CYS A 49 -11.65 8.53 -8.72
C CYS A 49 -11.85 8.83 -10.19
N GLU A 50 -11.15 8.08 -11.03
CA GLU A 50 -11.44 8.08 -12.46
C GLU A 50 -12.83 7.51 -12.70
N SER A 51 -13.59 8.13 -13.58
CA SER A 51 -14.96 7.73 -13.88
C SER A 51 -15.30 7.86 -15.35
N SER A 52 -16.18 6.99 -15.81
CA SER A 52 -16.90 7.09 -17.07
C SER A 52 -18.39 7.33 -16.75
N PRO A 53 -19.29 7.51 -17.73
CA PRO A 53 -20.71 7.73 -17.47
C PRO A 53 -21.36 6.68 -16.56
N ASP A 54 -20.92 5.41 -16.68
CA ASP A 54 -21.52 4.26 -15.99
C ASP A 54 -20.59 3.58 -14.99
N HIS A 55 -19.29 3.93 -14.93
CA HIS A 55 -18.31 3.24 -14.10
C HIS A 55 -17.40 4.19 -13.32
N VAL A 56 -16.97 3.74 -12.14
CA VAL A 56 -15.94 4.38 -11.33
C VAL A 56 -14.83 3.36 -11.08
N TYR A 57 -13.59 3.79 -11.29
CA TYR A 57 -12.39 2.99 -11.09
C TYR A 57 -11.65 3.47 -9.85
N VAL A 58 -11.45 2.60 -8.89
CA VAL A 58 -10.77 2.95 -7.63
C VAL A 58 -9.69 1.94 -7.30
N ASN A 59 -8.47 2.44 -7.04
CA ASN A 59 -7.47 1.64 -6.36
C ASN A 59 -7.74 1.73 -4.86
N PRO A 60 -8.11 0.62 -4.19
CA PRO A 60 -8.41 0.63 -2.77
C PRO A 60 -7.17 0.75 -1.89
N LEU A 61 -5.97 0.43 -2.39
CA LEU A 61 -4.70 0.61 -1.71
C LEU A 61 -4.28 2.08 -1.81
N ILE A 62 -4.44 2.83 -0.72
CA ILE A 62 -4.21 4.28 -0.72
C ILE A 62 -2.71 4.57 -0.64
N ALA A 63 -1.99 3.86 0.23
CA ALA A 63 -0.53 3.97 0.35
C ALA A 63 0.12 2.65 -0.08
N ALA A 64 0.61 2.56 -1.31
CA ALA A 64 1.32 1.37 -1.75
C ALA A 64 2.68 1.23 -1.04
N PRO A 65 3.02 0.04 -0.49
CA PRO A 65 4.33 -0.19 0.12
C PRO A 65 5.48 -0.06 -0.88
N ILE A 66 5.20 -0.37 -2.14
CA ILE A 66 6.13 -0.30 -3.26
C ILE A 66 5.38 0.31 -4.44
N LYS A 67 5.79 1.48 -4.90
CA LYS A 67 5.20 2.15 -6.07
C LYS A 67 5.80 1.63 -7.39
N GLU A 68 7.11 1.41 -7.39
CA GLU A 68 7.89 0.94 -8.52
C GLU A 68 8.92 -0.08 -8.04
N ASN A 69 9.25 -1.04 -8.90
CA ASN A 69 10.29 -2.02 -8.58
C ASN A 69 11.67 -1.34 -8.58
N PRO A 70 12.37 -1.27 -7.44
CA PRO A 70 13.68 -0.63 -7.36
C PRO A 70 14.78 -1.46 -8.04
N PHE A 71 14.51 -2.70 -8.41
CA PHE A 71 15.48 -3.62 -9.00
C PHE A 71 15.41 -3.61 -10.53
N SER A 72 16.11 -2.65 -11.16
CA SER A 72 16.06 -2.42 -12.61
C SER A 72 17.07 -3.24 -13.42
N TYR A 73 18.18 -3.67 -12.83
CA TYR A 73 19.23 -4.41 -13.53
C TYR A 73 18.77 -5.82 -13.91
N VAL A 74 19.29 -6.34 -15.03
CA VAL A 74 19.04 -7.74 -15.46
C VAL A 74 19.74 -8.70 -14.48
N GLU A 75 21.00 -8.42 -14.19
CA GLU A 75 21.86 -9.20 -13.28
C GLU A 75 22.58 -8.24 -12.32
N ARG A 76 23.01 -8.79 -11.19
CA ARG A 76 23.74 -8.05 -10.18
C ARG A 76 24.82 -8.94 -9.56
N ASN A 77 26.06 -8.45 -9.50
CA ASN A 77 27.20 -9.16 -8.91
C ASN A 77 27.45 -8.76 -7.44
N LEU A 78 26.74 -7.74 -6.96
CA LEU A 78 26.84 -7.27 -5.58
C LEU A 78 25.56 -7.63 -4.80
N PRO A 79 25.67 -7.87 -3.50
CA PRO A 79 24.49 -8.13 -2.66
C PRO A 79 23.51 -6.96 -2.66
N VAL A 80 22.26 -7.25 -2.30
CA VAL A 80 21.25 -6.25 -1.97
C VAL A 80 21.24 -6.08 -0.45
N GLU A 81 21.38 -4.83 -0.01
CA GLU A 81 21.36 -4.49 1.40
C GLU A 81 20.23 -3.48 1.67
N PHE A 82 19.43 -3.75 2.68
CA PHE A 82 18.44 -2.82 3.22
C PHE A 82 18.98 -2.23 4.54
N PRO A 83 18.72 -0.96 4.83
CA PRO A 83 19.25 -0.32 6.03
C PRO A 83 18.66 -0.88 7.33
N TYR A 84 17.47 -1.48 7.27
CA TYR A 84 16.75 -2.10 8.39
C TYR A 84 15.61 -3.00 7.87
N PRO A 85 15.12 -3.94 8.69
CA PRO A 85 13.91 -4.69 8.38
C PRO A 85 12.71 -3.75 8.22
N GLN A 86 11.84 -4.03 7.28
CA GLN A 86 10.72 -3.16 6.95
C GLN A 86 9.39 -3.84 7.24
N MET A 87 8.43 -3.09 7.74
CA MET A 87 7.06 -3.53 7.89
C MET A 87 6.11 -2.40 7.50
N PHE A 88 5.19 -2.74 6.60
CA PHE A 88 4.09 -1.88 6.20
C PHE A 88 2.77 -2.62 6.45
N ASN A 89 1.82 -1.94 7.06
CA ASN A 89 0.46 -2.43 7.20
C ASN A 89 -0.50 -1.30 6.86
N GLU A 90 -1.48 -1.59 6.01
CA GLU A 90 -2.58 -0.70 5.70
C GLU A 90 -3.90 -1.46 5.82
N THR A 91 -4.89 -0.83 6.43
CA THR A 91 -6.28 -1.28 6.43
C THR A 91 -7.13 -0.12 5.92
N VAL A 92 -7.90 -0.37 4.88
CA VAL A 92 -8.77 0.63 4.23
C VAL A 92 -10.19 0.13 4.23
N SER A 93 -11.12 1.04 4.47
CA SER A 93 -12.56 0.82 4.24
C SER A 93 -13.07 1.95 3.35
N LEU A 94 -13.54 1.59 2.16
CA LEU A 94 -14.12 2.54 1.20
C LEU A 94 -15.62 2.31 1.11
N SER A 95 -16.40 3.33 1.40
CA SER A 95 -17.85 3.28 1.21
C SER A 95 -18.20 3.25 -0.28
N ILE A 96 -19.11 2.37 -0.68
CA ILE A 96 -19.67 2.34 -2.03
C ILE A 96 -20.73 3.43 -2.10
N PRO A 97 -20.66 4.38 -3.06
CA PRO A 97 -21.65 5.43 -3.20
C PRO A 97 -23.06 4.87 -3.50
N GLU A 98 -24.09 5.59 -3.08
CA GLU A 98 -25.46 5.24 -3.41
C GLU A 98 -25.66 5.22 -4.93
N GLY A 99 -26.38 4.23 -5.43
CA GLY A 99 -26.58 4.02 -6.88
C GLY A 99 -25.42 3.30 -7.58
N TYR A 100 -24.46 2.75 -6.83
CA TYR A 100 -23.36 1.95 -7.39
C TYR A 100 -23.27 0.57 -6.75
N VAL A 101 -22.79 -0.40 -7.55
CA VAL A 101 -22.46 -1.76 -7.10
C VAL A 101 -21.04 -2.12 -7.55
N VAL A 102 -20.40 -3.05 -6.86
CA VAL A 102 -19.11 -3.60 -7.31
C VAL A 102 -19.37 -4.53 -8.50
N GLU A 103 -18.83 -4.17 -9.65
CA GLU A 103 -18.88 -5.00 -10.87
C GLU A 103 -17.69 -5.95 -10.95
N SER A 104 -16.50 -5.47 -10.60
CA SER A 104 -15.26 -6.26 -10.66
C SER A 104 -14.34 -5.94 -9.51
N ILE A 105 -13.77 -7.01 -8.93
CA ILE A 105 -12.78 -6.97 -7.86
C ILE A 105 -11.78 -8.11 -8.05
N ASN A 106 -10.50 -7.81 -7.98
CA ASN A 106 -9.46 -8.83 -8.08
C ASN A 106 -9.29 -9.59 -6.76
N ASN A 107 -8.99 -10.88 -6.86
CA ASN A 107 -8.80 -11.73 -5.68
C ASN A 107 -7.62 -11.26 -4.81
N GLY A 108 -7.70 -11.57 -3.52
CA GLY A 108 -6.58 -11.44 -2.60
C GLY A 108 -5.39 -12.31 -3.04
N VAL A 109 -4.19 -11.95 -2.58
CA VAL A 109 -2.96 -12.69 -2.89
C VAL A 109 -2.06 -12.76 -1.67
N LYS A 110 -1.30 -13.84 -1.58
CA LYS A 110 -0.18 -14.02 -0.67
C LYS A 110 1.07 -14.34 -1.50
N ILE A 111 2.10 -13.51 -1.38
CA ILE A 111 3.39 -13.65 -2.06
C ILE A 111 4.45 -13.76 -0.98
N ASN A 112 5.23 -14.83 -0.98
CA ASN A 112 6.30 -15.05 -0.02
C ASN A 112 7.51 -15.62 -0.73
N THR A 113 8.69 -15.16 -0.37
CA THR A 113 9.92 -15.91 -0.69
C THR A 113 9.92 -17.26 0.05
N PRO A 114 10.65 -18.28 -0.46
CA PRO A 114 10.68 -19.63 0.16
C PRO A 114 11.11 -19.62 1.64
N ASP A 115 11.97 -18.69 2.02
CA ASP A 115 12.48 -18.49 3.39
C ASP A 115 11.67 -17.48 4.22
N ASN A 116 10.58 -16.93 3.66
CA ASN A 116 9.78 -15.87 4.26
C ASN A 116 10.55 -14.58 4.61
N SER A 117 11.69 -14.35 3.96
CA SER A 117 12.45 -13.10 4.13
C SER A 117 11.70 -11.88 3.55
N ILE A 118 10.88 -12.10 2.51
CA ILE A 118 9.94 -11.12 1.98
C ILE A 118 8.54 -11.75 2.01
N MET A 119 7.60 -11.03 2.58
CA MET A 119 6.20 -11.46 2.69
C MET A 119 5.26 -10.32 2.28
N PHE A 120 4.31 -10.63 1.42
CA PHE A 120 3.23 -9.73 1.03
C PHE A 120 1.90 -10.43 1.13
N LYS A 121 0.93 -9.79 1.77
CA LYS A 121 -0.44 -10.26 1.89
C LYS A 121 -1.39 -9.13 1.53
N TYR A 122 -2.26 -9.38 0.58
CA TYR A 122 -3.30 -8.47 0.14
C TYR A 122 -4.63 -9.21 0.23
N VAL A 123 -5.51 -8.75 1.09
CA VAL A 123 -6.85 -9.31 1.29
C VAL A 123 -7.87 -8.23 1.03
N ILE A 124 -8.80 -8.51 0.14
CA ILE A 124 -9.86 -7.58 -0.22
C ILE A 124 -11.21 -8.29 -0.18
N ALA A 125 -12.23 -7.62 0.32
CA ALA A 125 -13.59 -8.13 0.39
C ALA A 125 -14.60 -6.99 0.20
N VAL A 126 -15.80 -7.37 -0.25
CA VAL A 126 -16.95 -6.47 -0.31
C VAL A 126 -17.89 -6.87 0.82
N GLU A 127 -18.17 -5.93 1.72
CA GLU A 127 -19.04 -6.13 2.87
C GLU A 127 -20.18 -5.09 2.85
N LYS A 128 -21.41 -5.54 2.60
CA LYS A 128 -22.57 -4.65 2.48
C LYS A 128 -22.30 -3.50 1.49
N ASN A 129 -22.11 -2.27 1.99
CA ASN A 129 -21.88 -1.07 1.19
C ASN A 129 -20.44 -0.55 1.30
N ALA A 130 -19.48 -1.43 1.57
CA ALA A 130 -18.08 -1.07 1.71
C ALA A 130 -17.15 -2.09 1.08
N ILE A 131 -16.02 -1.62 0.59
CA ILE A 131 -14.88 -2.43 0.16
C ILE A 131 -13.87 -2.36 1.31
N SER A 132 -13.53 -3.51 1.88
CA SER A 132 -12.49 -3.62 2.90
C SER A 132 -11.22 -4.19 2.30
N LEU A 133 -10.07 -3.56 2.62
CA LEU A 133 -8.75 -3.98 2.21
C LEU A 133 -7.83 -4.10 3.42
N GLN A 134 -7.05 -5.18 3.46
CA GLN A 134 -5.88 -5.32 4.32
C GLN A 134 -4.66 -5.62 3.47
N CYS A 135 -3.64 -4.78 3.57
CA CYS A 135 -2.35 -4.96 2.91
C CYS A 135 -1.24 -5.02 3.97
N ARG A 136 -0.42 -6.05 3.89
CA ARG A 136 0.76 -6.20 4.73
C ARG A 136 1.96 -6.57 3.87
N PHE A 137 3.04 -5.81 4.04
CA PHE A 137 4.33 -6.07 3.39
C PHE A 137 5.43 -6.07 4.44
N ILE A 138 6.29 -7.08 4.38
CA ILE A 138 7.39 -7.27 5.33
C ILE A 138 8.65 -7.65 4.57
N VAL A 139 9.76 -7.03 4.94
CA VAL A 139 11.13 -7.44 4.59
C VAL A 139 11.83 -7.72 5.92
N ASN A 140 12.05 -9.02 6.22
CA ASN A 140 12.66 -9.46 7.47
C ASN A 140 14.19 -9.38 7.42
N ASP A 141 14.78 -9.77 6.28
CA ASP A 141 16.22 -9.81 6.11
C ASP A 141 16.73 -8.50 5.51
N VAL A 142 17.87 -8.06 5.99
CA VAL A 142 18.52 -6.85 5.48
C VAL A 142 19.59 -7.14 4.44
N PHE A 143 20.01 -8.40 4.29
CA PHE A 143 21.07 -8.81 3.39
C PHE A 143 20.62 -9.95 2.48
N TYR A 144 20.82 -9.77 1.18
CA TYR A 144 20.57 -10.78 0.17
C TYR A 144 21.78 -10.90 -0.76
N SER A 145 22.37 -12.07 -0.84
CA SER A 145 23.49 -12.37 -1.75
C SER A 145 23.10 -12.15 -3.22
N ALA A 146 24.10 -11.96 -4.07
CA ALA A 146 23.89 -11.63 -5.48
C ALA A 146 23.07 -12.70 -6.25
N ASP A 147 23.24 -13.97 -5.91
CA ASP A 147 22.49 -15.10 -6.48
C ASP A 147 20.98 -15.04 -6.18
N ARG A 148 20.57 -14.34 -5.12
CA ARG A 148 19.15 -14.14 -4.76
C ARG A 148 18.51 -12.94 -5.45
N TYR A 149 19.28 -12.15 -6.21
CA TYR A 149 18.81 -10.91 -6.83
C TYR A 149 17.60 -11.11 -7.75
N SER A 150 17.66 -12.12 -8.64
CA SER A 150 16.56 -12.41 -9.58
C SER A 150 15.27 -12.70 -8.83
N MET A 151 15.33 -13.57 -7.81
CA MET A 151 14.17 -13.90 -6.99
C MET A 151 13.53 -12.66 -6.34
N ILE A 152 14.35 -11.79 -5.71
CA ILE A 152 13.85 -10.55 -5.08
C ILE A 152 13.18 -9.65 -6.11
N LYS A 153 13.84 -9.45 -7.25
CA LYS A 153 13.34 -8.62 -8.34
C LYS A 153 11.98 -9.11 -8.83
N ASP A 154 11.82 -10.43 -9.01
CA ASP A 154 10.57 -11.03 -9.48
C ASP A 154 9.45 -10.91 -8.46
N GLU A 155 9.75 -11.13 -7.16
CA GLU A 155 8.75 -10.96 -6.10
C GLU A 155 8.31 -9.49 -5.97
N TYR A 156 9.25 -8.54 -6.04
CA TYR A 156 8.91 -7.10 -6.05
C TYR A 156 8.08 -6.71 -7.28
N ALA A 157 8.35 -7.29 -8.45
CA ALA A 157 7.54 -7.04 -9.65
C ALA A 157 6.09 -7.48 -9.45
N LYS A 158 5.86 -8.70 -8.94
CA LYS A 158 4.52 -9.23 -8.63
C LYS A 158 3.78 -8.35 -7.62
N ILE A 159 4.49 -7.90 -6.57
CA ILE A 159 3.92 -7.02 -5.55
C ILE A 159 3.54 -5.66 -6.15
N CYS A 160 4.41 -5.05 -6.96
CA CYS A 160 4.13 -3.79 -7.65
C CYS A 160 2.89 -3.88 -8.56
N GLU A 161 2.75 -4.98 -9.30
CA GLU A 161 1.56 -5.20 -10.13
C GLU A 161 0.31 -5.31 -9.27
N LYS A 162 0.36 -6.09 -8.20
CA LYS A 162 -0.78 -6.24 -7.29
C LYS A 162 -1.19 -4.93 -6.63
N CYS A 163 -0.24 -4.06 -6.31
CA CYS A 163 -0.52 -2.74 -5.75
C CYS A 163 -1.26 -1.78 -6.71
N LYS A 164 -1.30 -2.09 -7.99
CA LYS A 164 -2.00 -1.32 -9.03
C LYS A 164 -3.42 -1.79 -9.31
N ASP A 165 -3.87 -2.85 -8.64
CA ASP A 165 -5.20 -3.42 -8.84
C ASP A 165 -6.31 -2.38 -8.62
N MET A 166 -7.29 -2.41 -9.51
CA MET A 166 -8.44 -1.53 -9.46
C MET A 166 -9.71 -2.33 -9.15
N VAL A 167 -10.60 -1.71 -8.41
CA VAL A 167 -11.99 -2.14 -8.25
C VAL A 167 -12.84 -1.32 -9.21
N VAL A 168 -13.77 -1.97 -9.89
CA VAL A 168 -14.71 -1.32 -10.78
C VAL A 168 -16.08 -1.28 -10.12
N LEU A 169 -16.62 -0.07 -9.97
CA LEU A 169 -17.98 0.15 -9.54
C LEU A 169 -18.83 0.53 -10.76
N LYS A 170 -20.01 -0.06 -10.86
CA LYS A 170 -21.00 0.20 -11.91
C LYS A 170 -22.20 0.94 -11.34
N LYS A 171 -22.69 1.94 -12.07
CA LYS A 171 -23.92 2.65 -11.76
C LYS A 171 -25.13 1.78 -12.05
N ILE A 172 -26.12 1.74 -11.15
CA ILE A 172 -27.40 1.02 -11.26
C ILE A 172 -28.57 1.95 -11.47
#